data_073831ab8c6f82a95a707b31d53caa51
#
_entry.id   073831ab8c6f82a95a707b31d53caa51
#
_cell.length_a   1.000
_cell.length_b   1.000
_cell.length_c   1.000
_cell.angle_alpha   90.00
_cell.angle_beta   90.00
_cell.angle_gamma   90.00
#
_symmetry.space_group_name_H-M   'P 1'
#
loop_
_entity.id
_entity.type
_entity.pdbx_description
1 polymer ?
#
loop_
_entity_poly.entity_id
_entity_poly.type
_entity_poly.pdbx_seq_one_letter_code
_entity_poly.pdbx_strand_id
1 'polypeptide(L)'
;MAELPELDKDAPDSFDGPMISLRDLRVSYSGREILHGISFDVQRGETLVILGGSGSGKSTLLRTLVGLEKPSSGEVWIRGKNFAAISDAERDEIRKHLGMSFQGGALFGSMSVGENVALPLREHTKLEDTTVEIMVRLKLDQVGLSGFEDFLPSQLSSGMKKRAAVARALAMDPEILFFDEPSAGLDPIIAAGIDQLILELKKAFHMTIIVVTHELASAFLIADRMVLINKGDVVALGTVQEMKNSKIGRAHV
;
A
#
# COMPACT_ATOMS: atom_id res chain seq x y z
N MET A 1 6.47 40.86 -1.60
CA MET A 1 5.83 39.58 -1.94
C MET A 1 6.83 38.87 -2.82
N ALA A 2 7.49 37.85 -2.30
CA ALA A 2 8.36 37.01 -3.12
C ALA A 2 7.45 36.06 -3.92
N GLU A 3 7.57 36.09 -5.23
CA GLU A 3 6.93 35.13 -6.13
C GLU A 3 7.47 33.73 -5.77
N LEU A 4 6.55 32.81 -5.47
CA LEU A 4 6.88 31.39 -5.37
C LEU A 4 7.43 30.94 -6.73
N PRO A 5 8.53 30.18 -6.79
CA PRO A 5 9.02 29.66 -8.06
C PRO A 5 7.92 28.79 -8.68
N GLU A 6 7.62 29.03 -9.95
CA GLU A 6 6.76 28.14 -10.75
C GLU A 6 7.33 26.74 -10.67
N LEU A 7 6.52 25.80 -10.23
CA LEU A 7 6.85 24.38 -10.26
C LEU A 7 7.12 23.99 -11.72
N ASP A 8 8.32 23.53 -11.96
CA ASP A 8 8.81 23.11 -13.27
C ASP A 8 7.87 22.02 -13.84
N LYS A 9 7.09 22.40 -14.85
CA LYS A 9 6.14 21.50 -15.53
C LYS A 9 6.85 20.48 -16.42
N ASP A 10 8.16 20.58 -16.54
CA ASP A 10 9.02 19.71 -17.35
C ASP A 10 9.78 18.68 -16.49
N ALA A 11 9.31 18.36 -15.28
CA ALA A 11 9.87 17.26 -14.52
C ALA A 11 9.77 15.95 -15.34
N PRO A 12 10.87 15.19 -15.53
CA PRO A 12 10.94 14.06 -16.47
C PRO A 12 10.21 12.79 -16.01
N ASP A 13 9.08 12.90 -15.30
CA ASP A 13 8.38 11.77 -14.71
C ASP A 13 6.86 11.74 -15.00
N SER A 14 6.41 12.31 -16.13
CA SER A 14 5.02 12.13 -16.59
C SER A 14 4.83 10.75 -17.24
N PHE A 15 4.95 9.69 -16.45
CA PHE A 15 4.49 8.38 -16.90
C PHE A 15 2.96 8.37 -16.96
N ASP A 16 2.43 8.31 -18.18
CA ASP A 16 1.00 8.45 -18.49
C ASP A 16 0.25 7.12 -18.52
N GLY A 17 0.90 6.04 -18.09
CA GLY A 17 0.34 4.69 -18.04
C GLY A 17 -0.20 4.30 -16.67
N PRO A 18 -0.71 3.06 -16.55
CA PRO A 18 -1.13 2.51 -15.26
C PRO A 18 0.06 2.42 -14.29
N MET A 19 -0.15 2.76 -13.04
CA MET A 19 0.90 2.73 -12.00
C MET A 19 1.46 1.33 -11.76
N ILE A 20 0.59 0.32 -11.89
CA ILE A 20 0.96 -1.09 -11.85
C ILE A 20 0.27 -1.82 -13.00
N SER A 21 0.99 -2.71 -13.68
CA SER A 21 0.44 -3.65 -14.67
C SER A 21 0.95 -5.05 -14.38
N LEU A 22 0.04 -5.99 -14.31
CA LEU A 22 0.35 -7.42 -14.21
C LEU A 22 -0.01 -8.12 -15.51
N ARG A 23 0.90 -8.96 -16.00
CA ARG A 23 0.72 -9.72 -17.24
C ARG A 23 1.08 -11.18 -17.00
N ASP A 24 0.06 -12.05 -17.03
CA ASP A 24 0.16 -13.52 -16.80
C ASP A 24 1.05 -13.88 -15.60
N LEU A 25 0.91 -13.13 -14.51
CA LEU A 25 1.74 -13.28 -13.32
C LEU A 25 1.51 -14.63 -12.65
N ARG A 26 2.56 -15.45 -12.55
CA ARG A 26 2.54 -16.76 -11.88
C ARG A 26 3.56 -16.80 -10.76
N VAL A 27 3.15 -17.36 -9.63
CA VAL A 27 4.03 -17.56 -8.47
C VAL A 27 3.87 -18.98 -7.96
N SER A 28 4.99 -19.65 -7.71
CA SER A 28 5.03 -21.02 -7.20
C SER A 28 5.97 -21.16 -6.02
N TYR A 29 5.59 -21.94 -5.02
CA TYR A 29 6.45 -22.35 -3.91
C TYR A 29 6.61 -23.87 -3.90
N SER A 30 7.85 -24.34 -3.90
CA SER A 30 8.16 -25.77 -3.82
C SER A 30 7.37 -26.63 -4.82
N GLY A 31 7.20 -26.13 -6.05
CA GLY A 31 6.49 -26.83 -7.13
C GLY A 31 4.95 -26.69 -7.09
N ARG A 32 4.40 -26.02 -6.09
CA ARG A 32 2.96 -25.71 -6.03
C ARG A 32 2.73 -24.29 -6.54
N GLU A 33 1.95 -24.15 -7.60
CA GLU A 33 1.51 -22.85 -8.11
C GLU A 33 0.46 -22.24 -7.17
N ILE A 34 0.66 -20.96 -6.84
CA ILE A 34 -0.20 -20.19 -5.93
C ILE A 34 -0.97 -19.12 -6.69
N LEU A 35 -0.35 -18.51 -7.72
CA LEU A 35 -1.00 -17.55 -8.61
C LEU A 35 -0.93 -18.10 -10.03
N HIS A 36 -2.06 -18.12 -10.73
CA HIS A 36 -2.28 -18.87 -11.96
C HIS A 36 -2.44 -17.95 -13.19
N GLY A 37 -1.61 -16.93 -13.34
CA GLY A 37 -1.68 -16.04 -14.51
C GLY A 37 -2.53 -14.79 -14.25
N ILE A 38 -2.26 -14.11 -13.14
CA ILE A 38 -2.94 -12.87 -12.75
C ILE A 38 -2.61 -11.76 -13.75
N SER A 39 -3.64 -11.11 -14.29
CA SER A 39 -3.51 -9.98 -15.21
C SER A 39 -4.52 -8.90 -14.90
N PHE A 40 -4.06 -7.71 -14.57
CA PHE A 40 -4.86 -6.48 -14.42
C PHE A 40 -3.97 -5.24 -14.33
N ASP A 41 -4.57 -4.08 -14.47
CA ASP A 41 -3.92 -2.77 -14.31
C ASP A 41 -4.46 -2.05 -13.08
N VAL A 42 -3.58 -1.26 -12.43
CA VAL A 42 -3.92 -0.29 -11.38
C VAL A 42 -3.67 1.11 -11.93
N GLN A 43 -4.70 1.94 -11.96
CA GLN A 43 -4.61 3.29 -12.50
C GLN A 43 -4.00 4.26 -11.46
N ARG A 44 -3.44 5.38 -11.95
CA ARG A 44 -2.94 6.43 -11.07
C ARG A 44 -4.07 7.02 -10.23
N GLY A 45 -3.85 7.16 -8.92
CA GLY A 45 -4.80 7.77 -7.98
C GLY A 45 -6.03 6.92 -7.65
N GLU A 46 -6.12 5.67 -8.14
CA GLU A 46 -7.21 4.78 -7.71
C GLU A 46 -6.88 4.04 -6.41
N THR A 47 -7.91 3.71 -5.67
CA THR A 47 -7.87 2.68 -4.63
C THR A 47 -8.37 1.37 -5.20
N LEU A 48 -7.45 0.42 -5.42
CA LEU A 48 -7.78 -0.94 -5.80
C LEU A 48 -7.81 -1.84 -4.56
N VAL A 49 -8.94 -2.51 -4.32
CA VAL A 49 -9.05 -3.48 -3.23
C VAL A 49 -8.98 -4.90 -3.77
N ILE A 50 -8.06 -5.70 -3.23
CA ILE A 50 -7.87 -7.11 -3.54
C ILE A 50 -8.56 -7.94 -2.47
N LEU A 51 -9.65 -8.58 -2.86
CA LEU A 51 -10.49 -9.43 -2.02
C LEU A 51 -10.21 -10.92 -2.24
N GLY A 52 -10.53 -11.72 -1.25
CA GLY A 52 -10.50 -13.19 -1.35
C GLY A 52 -10.44 -13.86 0.01
N GLY A 53 -10.79 -15.12 0.07
CA GLY A 53 -10.71 -15.93 1.28
C GLY A 53 -9.27 -16.17 1.76
N SER A 54 -9.13 -16.76 2.95
CA SER A 54 -7.81 -17.17 3.45
C SER A 54 -7.17 -18.18 2.49
N GLY A 55 -5.88 -18.04 2.22
CA GLY A 55 -5.15 -18.91 1.30
C GLY A 55 -5.45 -18.72 -0.20
N SER A 56 -6.19 -17.68 -0.59
CA SER A 56 -6.51 -17.42 -2.02
C SER A 56 -5.33 -16.87 -2.84
N GLY A 57 -4.20 -16.49 -2.20
CA GLY A 57 -3.02 -15.94 -2.88
C GLY A 57 -2.81 -14.43 -2.72
N LYS A 58 -3.69 -13.70 -2.00
CA LYS A 58 -3.62 -12.23 -1.81
C LYS A 58 -2.27 -11.74 -1.27
N SER A 59 -1.79 -12.32 -0.16
CA SER A 59 -0.52 -11.91 0.45
C SER A 59 0.68 -12.27 -0.44
N THR A 60 0.60 -13.37 -1.21
CA THR A 60 1.60 -13.72 -2.22
C THR A 60 1.63 -12.67 -3.32
N LEU A 61 0.46 -12.28 -3.84
CA LEU A 61 0.36 -11.21 -4.83
C LEU A 61 0.94 -9.90 -4.29
N LEU A 62 0.54 -9.50 -3.09
CA LEU A 62 1.03 -8.27 -2.46
C LEU A 62 2.56 -8.28 -2.31
N ARG A 63 3.14 -9.37 -1.80
CA ARG A 63 4.60 -9.52 -1.67
C ARG A 63 5.31 -9.43 -3.02
N THR A 64 4.71 -9.98 -4.07
CA THR A 64 5.25 -9.90 -5.43
C THR A 64 5.21 -8.46 -5.95
N LEU A 65 4.13 -7.72 -5.70
CA LEU A 65 3.99 -6.31 -6.10
C LEU A 65 5.03 -5.40 -5.44
N VAL A 66 5.35 -5.63 -4.16
CA VAL A 66 6.39 -4.83 -3.46
C VAL A 66 7.81 -5.39 -3.66
N GLY A 67 7.95 -6.46 -4.44
CA GLY A 67 9.24 -7.07 -4.79
C GLY A 67 9.89 -7.89 -3.68
N LEU A 68 9.12 -8.33 -2.68
CA LEU A 68 9.57 -9.28 -1.65
C LEU A 68 9.54 -10.73 -2.14
N GLU A 69 8.80 -10.99 -3.21
CA GLU A 69 8.69 -12.30 -3.84
C GLU A 69 8.95 -12.18 -5.34
N LYS A 70 9.69 -13.13 -5.90
CA LYS A 70 9.94 -13.16 -7.35
C LYS A 70 8.88 -14.00 -8.05
N PRO A 71 8.29 -13.50 -9.16
CA PRO A 71 7.40 -14.32 -9.98
C PRO A 71 8.14 -15.52 -10.57
N SER A 72 7.41 -16.64 -10.70
CA SER A 72 7.91 -17.82 -11.43
C SER A 72 7.87 -17.58 -12.94
N SER A 73 6.89 -16.83 -13.43
CA SER A 73 6.76 -16.33 -14.80
C SER A 73 5.78 -15.16 -14.86
N GLY A 74 5.66 -14.54 -16.03
CA GLY A 74 4.85 -13.35 -16.23
C GLY A 74 5.61 -12.08 -15.83
N GLU A 75 4.90 -10.94 -15.83
CA GLU A 75 5.53 -9.64 -15.68
C GLU A 75 4.79 -8.80 -14.63
N VAL A 76 5.57 -8.00 -13.90
CA VAL A 76 5.10 -6.96 -12.99
C VAL A 76 5.71 -5.64 -13.46
N TRP A 77 4.88 -4.75 -13.96
CA TRP A 77 5.28 -3.43 -14.37
C TRP A 77 4.89 -2.42 -13.30
N ILE A 78 5.82 -1.61 -12.84
CA ILE A 78 5.61 -0.53 -11.88
C ILE A 78 6.15 0.75 -12.50
N ARG A 79 5.31 1.79 -12.63
CA ARG A 79 5.68 3.06 -13.26
C ARG A 79 6.33 2.85 -14.65
N GLY A 80 5.79 1.93 -15.45
CA GLY A 80 6.27 1.62 -16.80
C GLY A 80 7.57 0.84 -16.88
N LYS A 81 8.14 0.39 -15.76
CA LYS A 81 9.35 -0.46 -15.73
C LYS A 81 8.99 -1.88 -15.33
N ASN A 82 9.48 -2.87 -16.09
CA ASN A 82 9.30 -4.29 -15.73
C ASN A 82 10.16 -4.63 -14.52
N PHE A 83 9.51 -4.70 -13.34
CA PHE A 83 10.17 -4.85 -12.05
C PHE A 83 10.98 -6.14 -11.89
N ALA A 84 10.65 -7.18 -12.66
CA ALA A 84 11.40 -8.44 -12.67
C ALA A 84 12.65 -8.37 -13.53
N ALA A 85 12.70 -7.50 -14.55
CA ALA A 85 13.75 -7.43 -15.56
C ALA A 85 14.82 -6.37 -15.28
N ILE A 86 14.55 -5.39 -14.41
CA ILE A 86 15.49 -4.31 -14.06
C ILE A 86 16.53 -4.78 -13.05
N SER A 87 17.64 -4.03 -12.95
CA SER A 87 18.69 -4.24 -11.96
C SER A 87 18.22 -4.03 -10.51
N ASP A 88 18.96 -4.58 -9.54
CA ASP A 88 18.63 -4.39 -8.11
C ASP A 88 18.67 -2.91 -7.73
N ALA A 89 19.62 -2.13 -8.26
CA ALA A 89 19.72 -0.69 -8.01
C ALA A 89 18.49 0.09 -8.52
N GLU A 90 18.03 -0.22 -9.73
CA GLU A 90 16.80 0.38 -10.27
C GLU A 90 15.56 -0.05 -9.49
N ARG A 91 15.55 -1.28 -9.00
CA ARG A 91 14.47 -1.83 -8.17
C ARG A 91 14.40 -1.11 -6.83
N ASP A 92 15.55 -0.81 -6.22
CA ASP A 92 15.63 -0.05 -4.97
C ASP A 92 15.17 1.39 -5.15
N GLU A 93 15.48 2.03 -6.30
CA GLU A 93 14.92 3.36 -6.61
C GLU A 93 13.39 3.33 -6.72
N ILE A 94 12.81 2.33 -7.39
CA ILE A 94 11.35 2.19 -7.46
C ILE A 94 10.75 1.96 -6.06
N ARG A 95 11.40 1.16 -5.21
CA ARG A 95 10.92 0.89 -3.83
C ARG A 95 10.78 2.14 -2.98
N LYS A 96 11.59 3.17 -3.20
CA LYS A 96 11.45 4.47 -2.50
C LYS A 96 10.11 5.16 -2.77
N HIS A 97 9.48 4.85 -3.90
CA HIS A 97 8.15 5.35 -4.25
C HIS A 97 7.00 4.43 -3.78
N LEU A 98 7.31 3.36 -3.06
CA LEU A 98 6.35 2.40 -2.54
C LEU A 98 6.30 2.49 -1.01
N GLY A 99 5.13 2.71 -0.45
CA GLY A 99 4.90 2.59 0.99
C GLY A 99 4.19 1.27 1.30
N MET A 100 4.54 0.63 2.41
CA MET A 100 3.91 -0.63 2.83
C MET A 100 3.51 -0.61 4.30
N SER A 101 2.23 -0.82 4.56
CA SER A 101 1.68 -1.06 5.89
C SER A 101 1.30 -2.53 6.03
N PHE A 102 2.07 -3.28 6.79
CA PHE A 102 1.87 -4.72 7.03
C PHE A 102 0.74 -4.99 8.04
N GLN A 103 0.14 -6.16 7.99
CA GLN A 103 -0.98 -6.59 8.83
C GLN A 103 -0.72 -6.37 10.33
N GLY A 104 0.45 -6.73 10.83
CA GLY A 104 0.87 -6.53 12.22
C GLY A 104 1.46 -5.14 12.54
N GLY A 105 1.48 -4.23 11.56
CA GLY A 105 2.21 -2.96 11.64
C GLY A 105 3.72 -3.10 11.48
N ALA A 106 4.31 -4.23 11.86
CA ALA A 106 5.74 -4.55 11.78
C ALA A 106 6.65 -3.44 12.34
N LEU A 107 6.21 -2.75 13.40
CA LEU A 107 7.03 -1.75 14.08
C LEU A 107 8.15 -2.43 14.87
N PHE A 108 9.32 -1.83 14.88
CA PHE A 108 10.43 -2.25 15.71
C PHE A 108 10.12 -1.91 17.18
N GLY A 109 9.92 -2.94 18.00
CA GLY A 109 9.47 -2.78 19.39
C GLY A 109 10.49 -2.09 20.31
N SER A 110 11.76 -2.11 19.95
CA SER A 110 12.87 -1.44 20.66
C SER A 110 13.08 0.02 20.26
N MET A 111 12.39 0.49 19.22
CA MET A 111 12.46 1.85 18.72
C MET A 111 11.19 2.60 19.09
N SER A 112 11.31 3.90 19.37
CA SER A 112 10.14 4.76 19.57
C SER A 112 9.30 4.86 18.28
N VAL A 113 8.10 5.41 18.37
CA VAL A 113 7.23 5.67 17.23
C VAL A 113 7.91 6.61 16.24
N GLY A 114 8.52 7.67 16.74
CA GLY A 114 9.28 8.62 15.92
C GLY A 114 10.48 7.96 15.23
N GLU A 115 11.25 7.12 15.94
CA GLU A 115 12.36 6.37 15.35
C GLU A 115 11.89 5.39 14.27
N ASN A 116 10.75 4.71 14.48
CA ASN A 116 10.15 3.85 13.44
C ASN A 116 9.81 4.63 12.17
N VAL A 117 9.22 5.83 12.30
CA VAL A 117 8.87 6.68 11.16
C VAL A 117 10.12 7.30 10.53
N ALA A 118 11.14 7.65 11.31
CA ALA A 118 12.41 8.19 10.83
C ALA A 118 13.24 7.17 10.04
N LEU A 119 13.07 5.88 10.31
CA LEU A 119 13.94 4.82 9.78
C LEU A 119 14.08 4.86 8.24
N PRO A 120 13.00 4.89 7.44
CA PRO A 120 13.13 4.97 5.99
C PRO A 120 13.87 6.22 5.51
N LEU A 121 13.66 7.36 6.17
CA LEU A 121 14.35 8.62 5.84
C LEU A 121 15.85 8.51 6.08
N ARG A 122 16.27 7.97 7.23
CA ARG A 122 17.67 7.78 7.58
C ARG A 122 18.41 6.79 6.68
N GLU A 123 17.72 5.70 6.28
CA GLU A 123 18.29 4.67 5.41
C GLU A 123 18.43 5.11 3.95
N HIS A 124 17.48 5.91 3.44
CA HIS A 124 17.38 6.19 2.01
C HIS A 124 17.70 7.64 1.62
N THR A 125 17.94 8.53 2.60
CA THR A 125 18.26 9.95 2.35
C THR A 125 19.51 10.39 3.10
N LYS A 126 20.00 11.59 2.78
CA LYS A 126 21.10 12.26 3.50
C LYS A 126 20.58 13.52 4.22
N LEU A 127 19.32 13.51 4.65
CA LEU A 127 18.72 14.62 5.36
C LEU A 127 19.35 14.80 6.73
N GLU A 128 19.46 16.04 7.16
CA GLU A 128 19.90 16.37 8.53
C GLU A 128 18.84 15.93 9.55
N ASP A 129 19.29 15.58 10.77
CA ASP A 129 18.42 15.08 11.84
C ASP A 129 17.25 16.02 12.15
N THR A 130 17.47 17.33 12.14
CA THR A 130 16.41 18.35 12.34
C THR A 130 15.33 18.28 11.28
N THR A 131 15.70 18.05 10.04
CA THR A 131 14.76 17.88 8.92
C THR A 131 13.97 16.57 9.07
N VAL A 132 14.66 15.48 9.42
CA VAL A 132 14.03 14.18 9.70
C VAL A 132 13.00 14.31 10.83
N GLU A 133 13.34 14.99 11.93
CA GLU A 133 12.41 15.23 13.05
C GLU A 133 11.15 15.99 12.62
N ILE A 134 11.31 17.03 11.80
CA ILE A 134 10.16 17.78 11.27
C ILE A 134 9.29 16.87 10.40
N MET A 135 9.89 16.10 9.49
CA MET A 135 9.16 15.16 8.64
C MET A 135 8.42 14.11 9.47
N VAL A 136 9.05 13.53 10.48
CA VAL A 136 8.43 12.58 11.40
C VAL A 136 7.18 13.15 12.05
N ARG A 137 7.26 14.37 12.61
CA ARG A 137 6.12 15.06 13.23
C ARG A 137 4.97 15.26 12.22
N LEU A 138 5.29 15.70 11.00
CA LEU A 138 4.30 15.86 9.94
C LEU A 138 3.61 14.54 9.59
N LYS A 139 4.39 13.42 9.47
CA LYS A 139 3.79 12.11 9.16
C LYS A 139 2.94 11.57 10.30
N LEU A 140 3.33 11.80 11.54
CA LEU A 140 2.53 11.43 12.71
C LEU A 140 1.25 12.28 12.82
N ASP A 141 1.32 13.57 12.50
CA ASP A 141 0.16 14.44 12.44
C ASP A 141 -0.86 13.96 11.39
N GLN A 142 -0.38 13.59 10.18
CA GLN A 142 -1.21 13.06 9.08
C GLN A 142 -2.04 11.82 9.48
N VAL A 143 -1.57 11.04 10.44
CA VAL A 143 -2.29 9.85 10.93
C VAL A 143 -2.95 10.06 12.30
N GLY A 144 -2.96 11.30 12.84
CA GLY A 144 -3.56 11.64 14.12
C GLY A 144 -2.80 11.10 15.32
N LEU A 145 -1.46 11.08 15.26
CA LEU A 145 -0.55 10.65 16.32
C LEU A 145 0.44 11.74 16.74
N SER A 146 0.07 13.02 16.62
CA SER A 146 0.88 14.14 17.13
C SER A 146 1.14 13.99 18.63
N GLY A 147 2.41 14.15 19.05
CA GLY A 147 2.83 14.04 20.45
C GLY A 147 3.10 12.61 20.94
N PHE A 148 3.08 11.62 20.04
CA PHE A 148 3.41 10.22 20.37
C PHE A 148 4.80 9.79 19.87
N GLU A 149 5.65 10.75 19.49
CA GLU A 149 6.97 10.49 18.89
C GLU A 149 7.87 9.64 19.79
N ASP A 150 7.86 9.93 21.12
CA ASP A 150 8.73 9.29 22.10
C ASP A 150 8.16 7.98 22.70
N PHE A 151 6.92 7.63 22.35
CA PHE A 151 6.28 6.42 22.86
C PHE A 151 6.85 5.17 22.19
N LEU A 152 6.99 4.08 22.95
CA LEU A 152 7.27 2.75 22.39
C LEU A 152 6.00 2.13 21.80
N PRO A 153 6.12 1.26 20.79
CA PRO A 153 4.97 0.52 20.24
C PRO A 153 4.18 -0.24 21.31
N SER A 154 4.83 -0.74 22.36
CA SER A 154 4.18 -1.44 23.47
C SER A 154 3.20 -0.57 24.28
N GLN A 155 3.36 0.75 24.24
CA GLN A 155 2.53 1.72 24.95
C GLN A 155 1.31 2.18 24.15
N LEU A 156 1.22 1.77 22.87
CA LEU A 156 0.14 2.15 21.95
C LEU A 156 -0.99 1.11 21.94
N SER A 157 -2.22 1.58 21.72
CA SER A 157 -3.34 0.71 21.36
C SER A 157 -3.12 0.04 20.00
N SER A 158 -3.91 -1.00 19.68
CA SER A 158 -3.83 -1.69 18.39
C SER A 158 -4.08 -0.74 17.20
N GLY A 159 -5.07 0.15 17.30
CA GLY A 159 -5.35 1.14 16.28
C GLY A 159 -4.23 2.17 16.13
N MET A 160 -3.64 2.65 17.23
CA MET A 160 -2.49 3.56 17.18
C MET A 160 -1.26 2.90 16.54
N LYS A 161 -1.00 1.61 16.82
CA LYS A 161 0.08 0.85 16.14
C LYS A 161 -0.13 0.79 14.62
N LYS A 162 -1.37 0.57 14.18
CA LYS A 162 -1.71 0.58 12.74
C LYS A 162 -1.45 1.98 12.13
N ARG A 163 -1.90 3.05 12.78
CA ARG A 163 -1.64 4.43 12.35
C ARG A 163 -0.15 4.76 12.30
N ALA A 164 0.64 4.35 13.30
CA ALA A 164 2.09 4.53 13.30
C ALA A 164 2.78 3.77 12.15
N ALA A 165 2.31 2.56 11.82
CA ALA A 165 2.79 1.81 10.67
C ALA A 165 2.46 2.51 9.34
N VAL A 166 1.29 3.15 9.25
CA VAL A 166 0.94 3.99 8.09
C VAL A 166 1.84 5.22 8.02
N ALA A 167 2.11 5.92 9.14
CA ALA A 167 3.03 7.06 9.17
C ALA A 167 4.43 6.67 8.66
N ARG A 168 4.94 5.50 9.07
CA ARG A 168 6.21 4.98 8.57
C ARG A 168 6.15 4.67 7.07
N ALA A 169 5.05 4.09 6.58
CA ALA A 169 4.88 3.82 5.17
C ALA A 169 4.82 5.11 4.32
N LEU A 170 4.36 6.21 4.91
CA LEU A 170 4.29 7.54 4.29
C LEU A 170 5.60 8.33 4.37
N ALA A 171 6.61 7.87 5.11
CA ALA A 171 7.80 8.66 5.44
C ALA A 171 8.53 9.21 4.21
N MET A 172 8.61 8.44 3.14
CA MET A 172 9.29 8.79 1.88
C MET A 172 8.37 9.46 0.84
N ASP A 173 7.17 9.92 1.20
CA ASP A 173 6.16 10.46 0.29
C ASP A 173 5.89 9.54 -0.93
N PRO A 174 5.49 8.27 -0.69
CA PRO A 174 5.34 7.30 -1.76
C PRO A 174 4.19 7.67 -2.71
N GLU A 175 4.33 7.30 -3.99
CA GLU A 175 3.26 7.43 -4.99
C GLU A 175 2.24 6.28 -4.91
N ILE A 176 2.68 5.12 -4.42
CA ILE A 176 1.87 3.92 -4.27
C ILE A 176 1.93 3.45 -2.82
N LEU A 177 0.78 3.30 -2.18
CA LEU A 177 0.67 2.84 -0.80
C LEU A 177 -0.05 1.50 -0.75
N PHE A 178 0.59 0.52 -0.15
CA PHE A 178 0.06 -0.83 0.02
C PHE A 178 -0.38 -1.06 1.47
N PHE A 179 -1.54 -1.69 1.63
CA PHE A 179 -2.07 -2.13 2.91
C PHE A 179 -2.34 -3.63 2.90
N ASP A 180 -1.79 -4.34 3.87
CA ASP A 180 -2.08 -5.75 4.12
C ASP A 180 -2.97 -5.87 5.33
N GLU A 181 -4.26 -6.16 5.13
CA GLU A 181 -5.28 -6.34 6.16
C GLU A 181 -5.27 -5.19 7.21
N PRO A 182 -5.49 -3.93 6.79
CA PRO A 182 -5.30 -2.76 7.66
C PRO A 182 -6.21 -2.74 8.88
N SER A 183 -7.46 -3.20 8.75
CA SER A 183 -8.48 -3.23 9.82
C SER A 183 -8.56 -4.55 10.58
N ALA A 184 -7.82 -5.59 10.14
CA ALA A 184 -7.91 -6.92 10.75
C ALA A 184 -7.58 -6.91 12.24
N GLY A 185 -8.47 -7.53 13.02
CA GLY A 185 -8.33 -7.67 14.47
C GLY A 185 -8.62 -6.41 15.29
N LEU A 186 -9.18 -5.37 14.65
CA LEU A 186 -9.66 -4.17 15.32
C LEU A 186 -11.16 -4.27 15.62
N ASP A 187 -11.61 -3.55 16.64
CA ASP A 187 -13.04 -3.34 16.82
C ASP A 187 -13.63 -2.47 15.68
N PRO A 188 -14.95 -2.55 15.42
CA PRO A 188 -15.55 -1.89 14.28
C PRO A 188 -15.37 -0.37 14.24
N ILE A 189 -15.29 0.30 15.39
CA ILE A 189 -15.12 1.76 15.46
C ILE A 189 -13.70 2.14 15.03
N ILE A 190 -12.72 1.43 15.55
CA ILE A 190 -11.31 1.66 15.20
C ILE A 190 -11.04 1.27 13.73
N ALA A 191 -11.64 0.17 13.26
CA ALA A 191 -11.56 -0.25 11.86
C ALA A 191 -12.09 0.84 10.92
N ALA A 192 -13.27 1.40 11.21
CA ALA A 192 -13.83 2.53 10.46
C ALA A 192 -12.90 3.77 10.48
N GLY A 193 -12.18 4.00 11.57
CA GLY A 193 -11.18 5.06 11.65
C GLY A 193 -9.94 4.83 10.78
N ILE A 194 -9.60 3.58 10.47
CA ILE A 194 -8.54 3.25 9.48
C ILE A 194 -9.05 3.43 8.06
N ASP A 195 -10.28 3.01 7.77
CA ASP A 195 -10.90 3.22 6.47
C ASP A 195 -11.02 4.71 6.13
N GLN A 196 -11.42 5.51 7.11
CA GLN A 196 -11.48 6.97 6.96
C GLN A 196 -10.09 7.56 6.70
N LEU A 197 -9.05 7.11 7.40
CA LEU A 197 -7.66 7.53 7.14
C LEU A 197 -7.24 7.22 5.70
N ILE A 198 -7.56 6.04 5.17
CA ILE A 198 -7.25 5.66 3.77
C ILE A 198 -7.92 6.63 2.79
N LEU A 199 -9.19 6.97 3.02
CA LEU A 199 -9.92 7.93 2.18
C LEU A 199 -9.33 9.34 2.25
N GLU A 200 -8.92 9.80 3.43
CA GLU A 200 -8.28 11.09 3.63
C GLU A 200 -6.92 11.17 2.93
N LEU A 201 -6.08 10.15 3.07
CA LEU A 201 -4.79 10.08 2.38
C LEU A 201 -4.96 10.11 0.86
N LYS A 202 -5.90 9.32 0.32
CA LYS A 202 -6.23 9.34 -1.10
C LYS A 202 -6.61 10.74 -1.57
N LYS A 203 -7.53 11.39 -0.86
CA LYS A 203 -8.05 12.71 -1.22
C LYS A 203 -6.99 13.80 -1.11
N ALA A 204 -6.16 13.77 -0.06
CA ALA A 204 -5.17 14.81 0.20
C ALA A 204 -3.96 14.73 -0.74
N PHE A 205 -3.52 13.52 -1.09
CA PHE A 205 -2.26 13.30 -1.80
C PHE A 205 -2.42 12.70 -3.19
N HIS A 206 -3.65 12.42 -3.65
CA HIS A 206 -3.92 11.74 -4.92
C HIS A 206 -3.15 10.43 -5.10
N MET A 207 -2.90 9.73 -4.00
CA MET A 207 -2.10 8.51 -3.97
C MET A 207 -2.81 7.36 -4.68
N THR A 208 -2.02 6.49 -5.31
CA THR A 208 -2.50 5.17 -5.74
C THR A 208 -2.44 4.24 -4.53
N ILE A 209 -3.54 3.58 -4.19
CA ILE A 209 -3.65 2.77 -2.99
C ILE A 209 -4.07 1.34 -3.36
N ILE A 210 -3.34 0.36 -2.85
CA ILE A 210 -3.69 -1.05 -2.97
C ILE A 210 -3.98 -1.60 -1.57
N VAL A 211 -5.17 -2.13 -1.37
CA VAL A 211 -5.59 -2.73 -0.10
C VAL A 211 -5.88 -4.20 -0.30
N VAL A 212 -5.23 -5.05 0.44
CA VAL A 212 -5.58 -6.47 0.57
C VAL A 212 -6.44 -6.63 1.80
N THR A 213 -7.63 -7.18 1.66
CA THR A 213 -8.52 -7.46 2.80
C THR A 213 -9.50 -8.60 2.49
N HIS A 214 -10.10 -9.14 3.53
CA HIS A 214 -11.25 -10.04 3.44
C HIS A 214 -12.54 -9.39 3.97
N GLU A 215 -12.46 -8.15 4.43
CA GLU A 215 -13.59 -7.39 5.00
C GLU A 215 -14.36 -6.65 3.91
N LEU A 216 -15.55 -7.15 3.55
CA LEU A 216 -16.34 -6.59 2.45
C LEU A 216 -16.86 -5.18 2.74
N ALA A 217 -17.26 -4.88 3.99
CA ALA A 217 -17.77 -3.56 4.35
C ALA A 217 -16.73 -2.47 4.12
N SER A 218 -15.50 -2.68 4.59
CA SER A 218 -14.35 -1.80 4.36
C SER A 218 -14.06 -1.67 2.86
N ALA A 219 -13.99 -2.81 2.14
CA ALA A 219 -13.72 -2.83 0.71
C ALA A 219 -14.72 -1.99 -0.09
N PHE A 220 -16.03 -2.12 0.19
CA PHE A 220 -17.07 -1.33 -0.49
C PHE A 220 -17.03 0.16 -0.15
N LEU A 221 -16.45 0.53 0.99
CA LEU A 221 -16.33 1.91 1.43
C LEU A 221 -15.16 2.63 0.75
N ILE A 222 -13.99 1.96 0.67
CA ILE A 222 -12.74 2.62 0.26
C ILE A 222 -12.37 2.43 -1.20
N ALA A 223 -12.88 1.37 -1.88
CA ALA A 223 -12.47 1.02 -3.23
C ALA A 223 -13.09 1.92 -4.31
N ASP A 224 -12.32 2.21 -5.37
CA ASP A 224 -12.84 2.58 -6.69
C ASP A 224 -13.14 1.33 -7.51
N ARG A 225 -12.16 0.39 -7.51
CA ARG A 225 -12.27 -0.91 -8.17
C ARG A 225 -11.83 -2.02 -7.23
N MET A 226 -12.32 -3.22 -7.51
CA MET A 226 -12.01 -4.40 -6.72
C MET A 226 -11.58 -5.55 -7.63
N VAL A 227 -10.66 -6.36 -7.13
CA VAL A 227 -10.25 -7.65 -7.69
C VAL A 227 -10.62 -8.73 -6.70
N LEU A 228 -11.38 -9.72 -7.09
CA LEU A 228 -11.64 -10.91 -6.29
C LEU A 228 -10.73 -12.05 -6.73
N ILE A 229 -9.91 -12.53 -5.80
CA ILE A 229 -9.01 -13.67 -6.02
C ILE A 229 -9.56 -14.90 -5.29
N ASN A 230 -9.65 -16.00 -6.00
CA ASN A 230 -10.02 -17.29 -5.43
C ASN A 230 -9.07 -18.36 -5.95
N LYS A 231 -8.40 -19.07 -5.04
CA LYS A 231 -7.46 -20.16 -5.34
C LYS A 231 -6.41 -19.79 -6.41
N GLY A 232 -5.88 -18.59 -6.35
CA GLY A 232 -4.84 -18.12 -7.28
C GLY A 232 -5.32 -17.53 -8.59
N ASP A 233 -6.64 -17.52 -8.86
CA ASP A 233 -7.24 -16.97 -10.06
C ASP A 233 -7.99 -15.66 -9.78
N VAL A 234 -8.00 -14.74 -10.75
CA VAL A 234 -8.91 -13.58 -10.74
C VAL A 234 -10.28 -14.04 -11.19
N VAL A 235 -11.25 -14.04 -10.28
CA VAL A 235 -12.63 -14.47 -10.59
C VAL A 235 -13.57 -13.32 -10.88
N ALA A 236 -13.22 -12.10 -10.45
CA ALA A 236 -13.93 -10.87 -10.79
C ALA A 236 -13.00 -9.67 -10.70
N LEU A 237 -13.22 -8.68 -11.56
CA LEU A 237 -12.55 -7.38 -11.56
C LEU A 237 -13.55 -6.34 -12.06
N GLY A 238 -13.71 -5.24 -11.34
CA GLY A 238 -14.61 -4.16 -11.74
C GLY A 238 -14.75 -3.08 -10.70
N THR A 239 -15.57 -2.09 -11.00
CA THR A 239 -15.97 -1.03 -10.06
C THR A 239 -16.81 -1.60 -8.92
N VAL A 240 -16.92 -0.84 -7.83
CA VAL A 240 -17.79 -1.20 -6.69
C VAL A 240 -19.22 -1.54 -7.15
N GLN A 241 -19.76 -0.76 -8.12
CA GLN A 241 -21.11 -0.96 -8.63
C GLN A 241 -21.25 -2.26 -9.43
N GLU A 242 -20.27 -2.59 -10.27
CA GLU A 242 -20.23 -3.83 -11.04
C GLU A 242 -20.11 -5.04 -10.11
N MET A 243 -19.26 -4.94 -9.08
CA MET A 243 -19.08 -6.00 -8.09
C MET A 243 -20.37 -6.27 -7.29
N LYS A 244 -21.08 -5.22 -6.84
CA LYS A 244 -22.38 -5.36 -6.15
C LYS A 244 -23.45 -6.02 -7.03
N ASN A 245 -23.45 -5.75 -8.33
CA ASN A 245 -24.41 -6.31 -9.27
C ASN A 245 -24.05 -7.72 -9.75
N SER A 246 -22.83 -8.16 -9.52
CA SER A 246 -22.36 -9.49 -9.92
C SER A 246 -23.05 -10.61 -9.12
N LYS A 247 -23.11 -11.83 -9.69
CA LYS A 247 -23.61 -13.00 -8.95
C LYS A 247 -22.76 -13.32 -7.72
N ILE A 248 -21.50 -12.97 -7.75
CA ILE A 248 -20.52 -13.20 -6.68
C ILE A 248 -20.78 -12.21 -5.53
N GLY A 249 -21.05 -10.93 -5.82
CA GLY A 249 -21.40 -9.93 -4.82
C GLY A 249 -22.70 -10.26 -4.08
N ARG A 250 -23.67 -10.86 -4.77
CA ARG A 250 -24.97 -11.27 -4.16
C ARG A 250 -24.88 -12.48 -3.24
N ALA A 251 -23.83 -13.28 -3.33
CA ALA A 251 -23.64 -14.48 -2.50
C ALA A 251 -22.97 -14.17 -1.15
N HIS A 252 -22.49 -12.93 -0.94
CA HIS A 252 -21.74 -12.50 0.23
C HIS A 252 -22.31 -11.22 0.91
N VAL A 253 -23.51 -10.77 0.52
CA VAL A 253 -24.27 -9.67 1.15
C VAL A 253 -25.39 -10.23 2.01
#